data_ef060d2bd6a0939073123ec4df16a504
#
_entry.id   ef060d2bd6a0939073123ec4df16a504
#
_cell.length_a   1.000
_cell.length_b   1.000
_cell.length_c   1.000
_cell.angle_alpha   90.00
_cell.angle_beta   90.00
_cell.angle_gamma   90.00
#
_symmetry.space_group_name_H-M   'P 1'
#
loop_
_entity.id
_entity.type
_entity.pdbx_description
1 polymer ?
#
loop_
_entity_poly.entity_id
_entity_poly.type
_entity_poly.pdbx_seq_one_letter_code
_entity_poly.pdbx_strand_id
1 'polypeptide(L)'
;MSLKAKRKVVSSIPPMDGGTYMGVCVAVVDLGQQYKQFEKQKQGKYAEECMFIFEIPDERVEVDGEDKPRWLSSRRFTVSLHERATLFQMLTAWRGKALTDAELDPAGDGFDLMQMAGVPAMLSVTVTEKDDGGRYNRIEAVTGFPKGIPAPQPESEILVFDADDPDMEVLGKLPEWVQDIIRKSTQFADNAPEEKVEIPPEETEGECPI
;
A
#
# COMPACT_ATOMS: atom_id res chain seq x y z
N MET A 1 35.90 -9.24 -17.41
CA MET A 1 34.46 -9.27 -17.09
C MET A 1 33.70 -8.69 -18.28
N SER A 2 32.72 -9.40 -18.82
CA SER A 2 31.97 -8.94 -19.99
C SER A 2 30.71 -8.17 -19.53
N LEU A 3 30.58 -6.89 -19.85
CA LEU A 3 29.39 -6.07 -19.59
C LEU A 3 28.31 -6.48 -20.60
N LYS A 4 27.31 -7.26 -20.15
CA LYS A 4 26.19 -7.70 -20.98
C LYS A 4 24.91 -6.98 -20.54
N ALA A 5 24.37 -6.11 -21.39
CA ALA A 5 23.03 -5.57 -21.18
C ALA A 5 21.99 -6.63 -21.55
N LYS A 6 21.10 -6.93 -20.61
CA LYS A 6 19.92 -7.80 -20.85
C LYS A 6 18.67 -6.93 -20.80
N ARG A 7 17.74 -7.17 -21.74
CA ARG A 7 16.40 -6.58 -21.68
C ARG A 7 15.69 -7.18 -20.46
N LYS A 8 15.27 -6.35 -19.50
CA LYS A 8 14.42 -6.80 -18.39
C LYS A 8 13.06 -7.17 -19.01
N VAL A 9 12.75 -8.44 -19.05
CA VAL A 9 11.41 -8.91 -19.40
C VAL A 9 10.55 -8.58 -18.18
N VAL A 10 9.79 -7.51 -18.25
CA VAL A 10 8.75 -7.25 -17.27
C VAL A 10 7.62 -8.22 -17.61
N SER A 11 7.47 -9.28 -16.85
CA SER A 11 6.30 -10.15 -16.90
C SER A 11 5.11 -9.29 -16.44
N SER A 12 4.39 -8.71 -17.40
CA SER A 12 3.16 -8.00 -17.08
C SER A 12 2.03 -9.02 -17.01
N ILE A 13 1.57 -9.32 -15.80
CA ILE A 13 0.31 -10.04 -15.63
C ILE A 13 -0.79 -9.21 -16.31
N PRO A 14 -1.55 -9.77 -17.28
CA PRO A 14 -2.59 -9.00 -17.95
C PRO A 14 -3.67 -8.58 -16.95
N PRO A 15 -4.26 -7.39 -17.11
CA PRO A 15 -5.33 -6.98 -16.22
C PRO A 15 -6.55 -7.88 -16.40
N MET A 16 -7.23 -8.19 -15.29
CA MET A 16 -8.55 -8.82 -15.29
C MET A 16 -9.62 -7.80 -15.67
N ASP A 17 -10.80 -8.26 -16.04
CA ASP A 17 -11.92 -7.38 -16.36
C ASP A 17 -12.36 -6.52 -15.17
N GLY A 18 -12.96 -5.37 -15.45
CA GLY A 18 -13.59 -4.56 -14.41
C GLY A 18 -14.84 -5.26 -13.87
N GLY A 19 -15.04 -5.20 -12.55
CA GLY A 19 -16.17 -5.90 -11.92
C GLY A 19 -16.10 -5.89 -10.41
N THR A 20 -16.98 -6.70 -9.81
CA THR A 20 -16.99 -6.93 -8.38
C THR A 20 -16.55 -8.35 -8.07
N TYR A 21 -15.55 -8.49 -7.23
CA TYR A 21 -14.90 -9.75 -6.93
C TYR A 21 -14.92 -10.05 -5.44
N MET A 22 -15.00 -11.31 -5.10
CA MET A 22 -14.79 -11.80 -3.75
C MET A 22 -13.29 -11.92 -3.49
N GLY A 23 -12.80 -11.28 -2.45
CA GLY A 23 -11.40 -11.35 -2.08
C GLY A 23 -11.22 -11.57 -0.57
N VAL A 24 -10.01 -11.90 -0.19
CA VAL A 24 -9.58 -12.00 1.20
C VAL A 24 -8.29 -11.21 1.38
N CYS A 25 -8.17 -10.47 2.48
CA CYS A 25 -6.96 -9.71 2.77
C CYS A 25 -5.82 -10.66 3.16
N VAL A 26 -4.86 -10.83 2.30
CA VAL A 26 -3.69 -11.71 2.56
C VAL A 26 -2.48 -10.94 3.03
N ALA A 27 -2.44 -9.61 2.91
CA ALA A 27 -1.41 -8.84 3.55
C ALA A 27 -1.93 -7.50 4.09
N VAL A 28 -1.53 -7.18 5.31
CA VAL A 28 -1.62 -5.85 5.93
C VAL A 28 -0.20 -5.34 6.09
N VAL A 29 0.09 -4.22 5.44
CA VAL A 29 1.47 -3.73 5.32
C VAL A 29 1.54 -2.31 5.85
N ASP A 30 2.30 -2.14 6.92
CA ASP A 30 2.80 -0.84 7.32
C ASP A 30 3.94 -0.45 6.39
N LEU A 31 3.80 0.68 5.71
CA LEU A 31 4.81 1.22 4.79
C LEU A 31 5.80 2.16 5.50
N GLY A 32 5.59 2.39 6.79
CA GLY A 32 6.35 3.36 7.57
C GLY A 32 6.05 4.81 7.19
N GLN A 33 6.88 5.71 7.71
CA GLN A 33 6.75 7.14 7.42
C GLN A 33 7.32 7.46 6.03
N GLN A 34 6.43 7.92 5.15
CA GLN A 34 6.74 8.28 3.77
C GLN A 34 6.72 9.79 3.57
N TYR A 35 7.71 10.31 2.84
CA TYR A 35 7.73 11.72 2.48
C TYR A 35 6.69 12.04 1.42
N LYS A 36 5.83 13.02 1.71
CA LYS A 36 4.78 13.51 0.79
C LYS A 36 4.99 14.99 0.50
N GLN A 37 5.13 15.32 -0.77
CA GLN A 37 5.12 16.70 -1.23
C GLN A 37 3.84 16.94 -2.04
N PHE A 38 3.05 17.90 -1.59
CA PHE A 38 1.84 18.32 -2.31
C PHE A 38 2.20 19.52 -3.20
N GLU A 39 1.74 19.50 -4.46
CA GLU A 39 2.05 20.53 -5.48
C GLU A 39 1.83 21.97 -5.04
N LYS A 40 0.95 22.20 -4.03
CA LYS A 40 0.64 23.53 -3.52
C LYS A 40 1.41 23.91 -2.25
N GLN A 41 2.25 23.03 -1.72
CA GLN A 41 3.02 23.28 -0.50
C GLN A 41 4.51 23.31 -0.84
N LYS A 42 5.20 24.40 -0.36
CA LYS A 42 6.65 24.57 -0.56
C LYS A 42 7.49 23.50 0.16
N GLN A 43 6.94 22.89 1.22
CA GLN A 43 7.59 21.82 1.97
C GLN A 43 6.66 20.59 2.03
N GLY A 44 7.23 19.44 1.76
CA GLY A 44 6.58 18.15 2.01
C GLY A 44 6.56 17.84 3.51
N LYS A 45 5.81 16.82 3.86
CA LYS A 45 5.75 16.29 5.23
C LYS A 45 5.83 14.78 5.22
N TYR A 46 6.33 14.21 6.30
CA TYR A 46 6.25 12.79 6.55
C TYR A 46 4.85 12.42 7.04
N ALA A 47 4.36 11.27 6.60
CA ALA A 47 3.10 10.70 7.04
C ALA A 47 3.24 9.19 7.09
N GLU A 48 2.73 8.58 8.13
CA GLU A 48 2.59 7.12 8.21
C GLU A 48 1.64 6.64 7.13
N GLU A 49 2.02 5.59 6.42
CA GLU A 49 1.23 4.99 5.37
C GLU A 49 1.09 3.49 5.55
N CYS A 50 -0.07 2.98 5.16
CA CYS A 50 -0.33 1.57 5.10
C CYS A 50 -0.98 1.18 3.77
N MET A 51 -0.98 -0.13 3.49
CA MET A 51 -1.72 -0.70 2.38
C MET A 51 -2.20 -2.12 2.71
N PHE A 52 -3.16 -2.58 1.91
CA PHE A 52 -3.72 -3.92 2.00
C PHE A 52 -3.55 -4.64 0.67
N ILE A 53 -3.22 -5.92 0.73
CA ILE A 53 -3.17 -6.78 -0.46
C ILE A 53 -4.27 -7.82 -0.31
N PHE A 54 -5.07 -7.95 -1.36
CA PHE A 54 -6.17 -8.90 -1.42
C PHE A 54 -5.84 -10.01 -2.41
N GLU A 55 -6.11 -11.22 -2.03
CA GLU A 55 -6.17 -12.37 -2.90
C GLU A 55 -7.59 -12.53 -3.43
N ILE A 56 -7.71 -12.81 -4.72
CA ILE A 56 -8.96 -13.19 -5.39
C ILE A 56 -8.80 -14.63 -5.85
N PRO A 57 -9.27 -15.63 -5.08
CA PRO A 57 -9.00 -17.04 -5.36
C PRO A 57 -9.55 -17.54 -6.71
N ASP A 58 -10.70 -16.99 -7.14
CA ASP A 58 -11.34 -17.36 -8.40
C ASP A 58 -10.64 -16.80 -9.65
N GLU A 59 -9.75 -15.82 -9.48
CA GLU A 59 -8.95 -15.23 -10.56
C GLU A 59 -7.55 -15.81 -10.55
N ARG A 60 -7.18 -16.51 -11.61
CA ARG A 60 -5.91 -17.24 -11.69
C ARG A 60 -4.90 -16.51 -12.57
N VAL A 61 -3.65 -16.63 -12.19
CA VAL A 61 -2.51 -16.09 -12.94
C VAL A 61 -1.37 -17.09 -12.93
N GLU A 62 -0.65 -17.17 -14.04
CA GLU A 62 0.59 -17.94 -14.10
C GLU A 62 1.76 -17.04 -13.68
N VAL A 63 2.44 -17.42 -12.61
CA VAL A 63 3.63 -16.73 -12.10
C VAL A 63 4.74 -17.76 -11.95
N ASP A 64 5.84 -17.58 -12.69
CA ASP A 64 6.99 -18.49 -12.70
C ASP A 64 6.64 -19.94 -13.06
N GLY A 65 5.62 -20.14 -13.90
CA GLY A 65 5.14 -21.46 -14.32
C GLY A 65 4.21 -22.14 -13.32
N GLU A 66 3.81 -21.46 -12.27
CA GLU A 66 2.83 -21.92 -11.28
C GLU A 66 1.52 -21.17 -11.43
N ASP A 67 0.40 -21.91 -11.35
CA ASP A 67 -0.93 -21.34 -11.30
C ASP A 67 -1.22 -20.84 -9.88
N LYS A 68 -1.41 -19.53 -9.73
CA LYS A 68 -1.60 -18.88 -8.43
C LYS A 68 -2.85 -18.01 -8.43
N PRO A 69 -3.47 -17.81 -7.25
CA PRO A 69 -4.53 -16.83 -7.13
C PRO A 69 -3.98 -15.42 -7.38
N ARG A 70 -4.82 -14.56 -7.94
CA ARG A 70 -4.43 -13.19 -8.24
C ARG A 70 -4.39 -12.34 -6.99
N TRP A 71 -3.31 -11.60 -6.83
CA TRP A 71 -3.18 -10.57 -5.81
C TRP A 71 -3.45 -9.18 -6.40
N LEU A 72 -4.25 -8.40 -5.69
CA LEU A 72 -4.46 -6.97 -5.96
C LEU A 72 -4.17 -6.16 -4.72
N SER A 73 -3.41 -5.09 -4.88
CA SER A 73 -3.13 -4.14 -3.81
C SER A 73 -4.14 -2.99 -3.80
N SER A 74 -4.50 -2.54 -2.62
CA SER A 74 -5.18 -1.26 -2.44
C SER A 74 -4.28 -0.10 -2.85
N ARG A 75 -4.83 1.12 -2.87
CA ARG A 75 -4.00 2.32 -2.81
C ARG A 75 -3.24 2.38 -1.48
N ARG A 76 -2.22 3.22 -1.40
CA ARG A 76 -1.62 3.60 -0.12
C ARG A 76 -2.56 4.55 0.61
N PHE A 77 -2.70 4.35 1.91
CA PHE A 77 -3.48 5.18 2.80
C PHE A 77 -2.57 5.86 3.80
N THR A 78 -2.79 7.14 4.07
CA THR A 78 -2.24 7.77 5.27
C THR A 78 -2.96 7.18 6.47
N VAL A 79 -2.21 6.74 7.48
CA VAL A 79 -2.76 6.19 8.73
C VAL A 79 -3.45 7.32 9.49
N SER A 80 -4.77 7.35 9.40
CA SER A 80 -5.62 8.35 10.06
C SER A 80 -7.04 7.81 10.20
N LEU A 81 -7.57 7.92 11.41
CA LEU A 81 -8.97 7.58 11.72
C LEU A 81 -9.88 8.81 11.76
N HIS A 82 -9.40 9.97 11.26
CA HIS A 82 -10.28 11.11 11.06
C HIS A 82 -11.40 10.75 10.05
N GLU A 83 -12.64 11.15 10.32
CA GLU A 83 -13.83 10.77 9.53
C GLU A 83 -13.73 11.09 8.02
N ARG A 84 -12.93 12.10 7.65
CA ARG A 84 -12.66 12.47 6.25
C ARG A 84 -11.50 11.71 5.63
N ALA A 85 -10.76 10.92 6.42
CA ALA A 85 -9.65 10.15 5.90
C ALA A 85 -10.16 8.97 5.05
N THR A 86 -9.49 8.74 3.93
CA THR A 86 -9.87 7.65 3.02
C THR A 86 -9.71 6.27 3.67
N LEU A 87 -8.74 6.11 4.59
CA LEU A 87 -8.59 4.89 5.37
C LEU A 87 -9.81 4.64 6.26
N PHE A 88 -10.24 5.66 7.03
CA PHE A 88 -11.42 5.56 7.88
C PHE A 88 -12.67 5.14 7.09
N GLN A 89 -12.90 5.80 5.96
CA GLN A 89 -14.07 5.51 5.10
C GLN A 89 -14.02 4.09 4.55
N MET A 90 -12.85 3.65 4.09
CA MET A 90 -12.65 2.29 3.60
C MET A 90 -12.85 1.25 4.69
N LEU A 91 -12.26 1.43 5.88
CA LEU A 91 -12.43 0.51 7.01
C LEU A 91 -13.91 0.40 7.45
N THR A 92 -14.61 1.54 7.53
CA THR A 92 -16.03 1.56 7.88
C THR A 92 -16.88 0.80 6.85
N ALA A 93 -16.62 1.00 5.56
CA ALA A 93 -17.32 0.30 4.49
C ALA A 93 -17.00 -1.21 4.50
N TRP A 94 -15.74 -1.59 4.70
CA TRP A 94 -15.30 -2.98 4.72
C TRP A 94 -15.83 -3.75 5.94
N ARG A 95 -15.75 -3.15 7.12
CA ARG A 95 -16.31 -3.75 8.36
C ARG A 95 -17.84 -3.82 8.35
N GLY A 96 -18.50 -3.00 7.53
CA GLY A 96 -19.96 -2.86 7.52
C GLY A 96 -20.53 -2.29 8.82
N LYS A 97 -19.69 -1.66 9.65
CA LYS A 97 -20.05 -1.01 10.92
C LYS A 97 -19.09 0.14 11.20
N ALA A 98 -19.58 1.16 11.89
CA ALA A 98 -18.76 2.26 12.35
C ALA A 98 -17.67 1.78 13.33
N LEU A 99 -16.58 2.54 13.40
CA LEU A 99 -15.62 2.43 14.49
C LEU A 99 -16.28 2.89 15.79
N THR A 100 -15.94 2.24 16.88
CA THR A 100 -16.45 2.58 18.22
C THR A 100 -15.74 3.78 18.81
N ASP A 101 -16.35 4.43 19.82
CA ASP A 101 -15.72 5.56 20.50
C ASP A 101 -14.36 5.18 21.11
N ALA A 102 -14.21 3.94 21.59
CA ALA A 102 -12.95 3.44 22.12
C ALA A 102 -11.87 3.27 21.04
N GLU A 103 -12.25 2.83 19.82
CA GLU A 103 -11.34 2.72 18.67
C GLU A 103 -10.97 4.11 18.09
N LEU A 104 -11.75 5.15 18.41
CA LEU A 104 -11.53 6.52 17.96
C LEU A 104 -10.93 7.42 19.02
N ASP A 105 -10.78 6.94 20.26
CA ASP A 105 -10.24 7.73 21.37
C ASP A 105 -8.75 8.08 21.10
N PRO A 106 -8.39 9.37 20.98
CA PRO A 106 -7.00 9.76 20.76
C PRO A 106 -6.06 9.40 21.92
N ALA A 107 -6.61 9.13 23.10
CA ALA A 107 -5.86 8.71 24.29
C ALA A 107 -5.82 7.17 24.47
N GLY A 108 -6.55 6.44 23.60
CA GLY A 108 -6.61 4.98 23.59
C GLY A 108 -5.60 4.36 22.61
N ASP A 109 -5.66 3.03 22.49
CA ASP A 109 -4.79 2.25 21.61
C ASP A 109 -5.19 2.37 20.12
N GLY A 110 -6.33 3.01 19.82
CA GLY A 110 -6.84 3.15 18.45
C GLY A 110 -7.41 1.85 17.89
N PHE A 111 -7.48 1.78 16.55
CA PHE A 111 -7.89 0.57 15.85
C PHE A 111 -6.66 -0.12 15.24
N ASP A 112 -6.38 -1.32 15.69
CA ASP A 112 -5.31 -2.14 15.16
C ASP A 112 -5.67 -2.63 13.74
N LEU A 113 -4.96 -2.10 12.74
CA LEU A 113 -5.15 -2.45 11.32
C LEU A 113 -4.81 -3.92 11.03
N MET A 114 -3.93 -4.54 11.83
CA MET A 114 -3.50 -5.92 11.65
C MET A 114 -4.65 -6.91 11.79
N GLN A 115 -5.73 -6.53 12.52
CA GLN A 115 -6.96 -7.31 12.63
C GLN A 115 -7.69 -7.52 11.28
N MET A 116 -7.34 -6.74 10.26
CA MET A 116 -7.92 -6.88 8.92
C MET A 116 -7.27 -7.99 8.10
N ALA A 117 -6.19 -8.57 8.57
CA ALA A 117 -5.56 -9.74 7.95
C ALA A 117 -6.50 -10.96 7.99
N GLY A 118 -6.67 -11.63 6.87
CA GLY A 118 -7.60 -12.76 6.72
C GLY A 118 -9.08 -12.37 6.59
N VAL A 119 -9.43 -11.07 6.68
CA VAL A 119 -10.83 -10.64 6.59
C VAL A 119 -11.27 -10.63 5.12
N PRO A 120 -12.41 -11.30 4.79
CA PRO A 120 -12.97 -11.28 3.45
C PRO A 120 -13.57 -9.93 3.11
N ALA A 121 -13.61 -9.62 1.80
CA ALA A 121 -14.13 -8.37 1.28
C ALA A 121 -14.79 -8.55 -0.09
N MET A 122 -15.70 -7.64 -0.43
CA MET A 122 -16.10 -7.41 -1.81
C MET A 122 -15.25 -6.28 -2.39
N LEU A 123 -14.62 -6.53 -3.52
CA LEU A 123 -13.71 -5.62 -4.21
C LEU A 123 -14.35 -5.09 -5.48
N SER A 124 -14.54 -3.79 -5.58
CA SER A 124 -14.90 -3.16 -6.85
C SER A 124 -13.61 -2.83 -7.59
N VAL A 125 -13.41 -3.48 -8.74
CA VAL A 125 -12.17 -3.38 -9.52
C VAL A 125 -12.46 -2.74 -10.86
N THR A 126 -11.60 -1.80 -11.26
CA THR A 126 -11.61 -1.17 -12.57
C THR A 126 -10.31 -1.45 -13.32
N VAL A 127 -10.36 -1.27 -14.64
CA VAL A 127 -9.17 -1.28 -15.49
C VAL A 127 -8.81 0.17 -15.80
N THR A 128 -7.62 0.58 -15.42
CA THR A 128 -7.10 1.93 -15.63
C THR A 128 -6.00 1.88 -16.68
N GLU A 129 -5.98 2.84 -17.58
CA GLU A 129 -4.94 3.03 -18.57
C GLU A 129 -3.87 4.00 -18.03
N LYS A 130 -2.60 3.66 -18.25
CA LYS A 130 -1.46 4.52 -17.94
C LYS A 130 -1.16 5.42 -19.14
N ASP A 131 -0.43 6.51 -18.90
CA ASP A 131 0.01 7.44 -19.94
C ASP A 131 0.89 6.78 -21.04
N ASP A 132 1.54 5.67 -20.70
CA ASP A 132 2.35 4.86 -21.64
C ASP A 132 1.52 3.82 -22.42
N GLY A 133 0.19 3.83 -22.30
CA GLY A 133 -0.74 2.86 -22.91
C GLY A 133 -0.83 1.52 -22.19
N GLY A 134 -0.08 1.32 -21.10
CA GLY A 134 -0.20 0.14 -20.26
C GLY A 134 -1.54 0.14 -19.48
N ARG A 135 -2.06 -1.05 -19.18
CA ARG A 135 -3.31 -1.20 -18.41
C ARG A 135 -3.03 -1.92 -17.11
N TYR A 136 -3.74 -1.55 -16.05
CA TYR A 136 -3.63 -2.20 -14.74
C TYR A 136 -4.99 -2.20 -14.02
N ASN A 137 -5.14 -3.12 -13.08
CA ASN A 137 -6.31 -3.15 -12.22
C ASN A 137 -6.15 -2.18 -11.04
N ARG A 138 -7.25 -1.55 -10.69
CA ARG A 138 -7.36 -0.68 -9.54
C ARG A 138 -8.55 -1.09 -8.69
N ILE A 139 -8.33 -1.22 -7.38
CA ILE A 139 -9.42 -1.37 -6.42
C ILE A 139 -9.99 0.02 -6.13
N GLU A 140 -11.22 0.26 -6.56
CA GLU A 140 -11.94 1.51 -6.31
C GLU A 140 -12.61 1.52 -4.94
N ALA A 141 -13.19 0.38 -4.55
CA ALA A 141 -13.87 0.24 -3.27
C ALA A 141 -13.63 -1.14 -2.67
N VAL A 142 -13.54 -1.16 -1.35
CA VAL A 142 -13.53 -2.36 -0.51
C VAL A 142 -14.75 -2.26 0.39
N THR A 143 -15.62 -3.27 0.36
CA THR A 143 -16.85 -3.29 1.15
C THR A 143 -17.01 -4.60 1.90
N GLY A 144 -17.92 -4.61 2.87
CA GLY A 144 -18.19 -5.77 3.70
C GLY A 144 -18.63 -6.98 2.89
N PHE A 145 -18.22 -8.14 3.35
CA PHE A 145 -18.60 -9.40 2.73
C PHE A 145 -20.07 -9.72 3.02
N PRO A 146 -20.86 -10.18 2.01
CA PRO A 146 -22.28 -10.45 2.21
C PRO A 146 -22.55 -11.57 3.20
N LYS A 147 -23.54 -11.39 4.05
CA LYS A 147 -23.97 -12.42 5.01
C LYS A 147 -24.61 -13.59 4.26
N GLY A 148 -24.33 -14.80 4.73
CA GLY A 148 -24.95 -16.03 4.20
C GLY A 148 -24.28 -16.60 2.95
N ILE A 149 -23.23 -15.96 2.44
CA ILE A 149 -22.36 -16.50 1.39
C ILE A 149 -21.10 -17.05 2.06
N PRO A 150 -20.61 -18.24 1.71
CA PRO A 150 -19.33 -18.73 2.19
C PRO A 150 -18.21 -17.77 1.82
N ALA A 151 -17.41 -17.36 2.81
CA ALA A 151 -16.26 -16.51 2.57
C ALA A 151 -15.17 -17.28 1.81
N PRO A 152 -14.48 -16.65 0.85
CA PRO A 152 -13.34 -17.25 0.21
C PRO A 152 -12.26 -17.56 1.25
N GLN A 153 -11.57 -18.68 1.06
CA GLN A 153 -10.41 -19.02 1.88
C GLN A 153 -9.15 -18.65 1.11
N PRO A 154 -8.16 -18.02 1.75
CA PRO A 154 -6.91 -17.72 1.10
C PRO A 154 -6.12 -19.01 0.81
N GLU A 155 -5.52 -19.09 -0.36
CA GLU A 155 -4.51 -20.10 -0.67
C GLU A 155 -3.12 -19.64 -0.23
N SER A 156 -2.89 -18.34 -0.25
CA SER A 156 -1.63 -17.75 0.17
C SER A 156 -1.53 -17.61 1.69
N GLU A 157 -0.29 -17.60 2.18
CA GLU A 157 0.00 -17.24 3.56
C GLU A 157 -0.47 -15.82 3.87
N ILE A 158 -1.03 -15.62 5.07
CA ILE A 158 -1.42 -14.30 5.55
C ILE A 158 -0.18 -13.60 6.09
N LEU A 159 0.14 -12.44 5.53
CA LEU A 159 1.30 -11.64 5.87
C LEU A 159 0.89 -10.40 6.67
N VAL A 160 1.61 -10.11 7.73
CA VAL A 160 1.48 -8.87 8.51
C VAL A 160 2.86 -8.28 8.65
N PHE A 161 3.05 -7.06 8.17
CA PHE A 161 4.33 -6.37 8.24
C PHE A 161 4.19 -5.05 8.99
N ASP A 162 5.00 -4.92 10.04
CA ASP A 162 5.12 -3.74 10.87
C ASP A 162 6.49 -3.09 10.60
N ALA A 163 6.51 -1.81 10.25
CA ALA A 163 7.75 -1.10 9.93
C ALA A 163 8.56 -0.72 11.19
N ASP A 164 7.91 -0.67 12.35
CA ASP A 164 8.56 -0.36 13.63
C ASP A 164 9.15 -1.61 14.31
N ASP A 165 8.63 -2.82 13.99
CA ASP A 165 9.19 -4.11 14.42
C ASP A 165 9.30 -5.08 13.21
N PRO A 166 10.25 -4.83 12.28
CA PRO A 166 10.25 -5.44 10.98
C PRO A 166 10.70 -6.91 10.99
N ASP A 167 9.81 -7.80 10.57
CA ASP A 167 10.17 -9.17 10.20
C ASP A 167 10.69 -9.21 8.75
N MET A 168 11.99 -9.45 8.60
CA MET A 168 12.66 -9.47 7.30
C MET A 168 12.24 -10.68 6.45
N GLU A 169 11.75 -11.77 7.04
CA GLU A 169 11.21 -12.90 6.29
C GLU A 169 9.86 -12.52 5.66
N VAL A 170 8.98 -11.87 6.41
CA VAL A 170 7.72 -11.32 5.90
C VAL A 170 7.99 -10.27 4.82
N LEU A 171 8.94 -9.35 5.05
CA LEU A 171 9.34 -8.37 4.04
C LEU A 171 9.75 -9.04 2.73
N GLY A 172 10.54 -10.12 2.79
CA GLY A 172 10.99 -10.85 1.60
C GLY A 172 9.87 -11.54 0.81
N LYS A 173 8.73 -11.83 1.44
CA LYS A 173 7.54 -12.44 0.80
C LYS A 173 6.63 -11.40 0.13
N LEU A 174 6.76 -10.12 0.49
CA LEU A 174 5.99 -9.04 -0.14
C LEU A 174 6.47 -8.79 -1.58
N PRO A 175 5.59 -8.29 -2.47
CA PRO A 175 5.99 -7.90 -3.82
C PRO A 175 7.17 -6.92 -3.81
N GLU A 176 8.12 -7.07 -4.73
CA GLU A 176 9.37 -6.27 -4.79
C GLU A 176 9.10 -4.74 -4.74
N TRP A 177 8.09 -4.28 -5.47
CA TRP A 177 7.73 -2.86 -5.48
C TRP A 177 7.20 -2.34 -4.13
N VAL A 178 6.57 -3.21 -3.31
CA VAL A 178 6.15 -2.88 -1.94
C VAL A 178 7.37 -2.77 -1.04
N GLN A 179 8.30 -3.73 -1.14
CA GLN A 179 9.57 -3.67 -0.42
C GLN A 179 10.34 -2.39 -0.74
N ASP A 180 10.35 -1.96 -2.01
CA ASP A 180 11.01 -0.72 -2.44
C ASP A 180 10.36 0.54 -1.83
N ILE A 181 9.05 0.52 -1.58
CA ILE A 181 8.37 1.60 -0.85
C ILE A 181 8.79 1.60 0.62
N ILE A 182 8.75 0.43 1.27
CA ILE A 182 9.13 0.29 2.69
C ILE A 182 10.57 0.76 2.91
N ARG A 183 11.51 0.37 2.03
CA ARG A 183 12.93 0.77 2.12
C ARG A 183 13.17 2.28 2.02
N LYS A 184 12.19 3.04 1.51
CA LYS A 184 12.25 4.52 1.43
C LYS A 184 11.64 5.21 2.64
N SER A 185 11.06 4.47 3.58
CA SER A 185 10.53 5.03 4.83
C SER A 185 11.66 5.47 5.75
N THR A 186 11.34 6.34 6.70
CA THR A 186 12.32 6.82 7.67
C THR A 186 12.87 5.70 8.55
N GLN A 187 12.09 4.66 8.82
CA GLN A 187 12.51 3.49 9.61
C GLN A 187 13.64 2.68 8.93
N PHE A 188 13.71 2.75 7.57
CA PHE A 188 14.72 2.05 6.77
C PHE A 188 15.74 2.97 6.13
N ALA A 189 15.54 4.30 6.17
CA ALA A 189 16.41 5.28 5.50
C ALA A 189 17.81 5.39 6.09
N ASP A 190 18.03 4.96 7.35
CA ASP A 190 19.35 4.94 7.98
C ASP A 190 20.35 4.00 7.29
N ASN A 191 19.87 3.14 6.37
CA ASN A 191 20.68 2.28 5.51
C ASN A 191 20.78 2.76 4.05
N ALA A 192 20.17 3.92 3.70
CA ALA A 192 20.31 4.50 2.38
C ALA A 192 21.65 5.27 2.29
N PRO A 193 22.43 5.17 1.19
CA PRO A 193 23.60 6.02 1.01
C PRO A 193 23.14 7.48 1.04
N GLU A 194 23.81 8.30 1.86
CA GLU A 194 23.56 9.74 2.01
C GLU A 194 23.58 10.41 0.61
N GLU A 195 22.43 10.63 0.04
CA GLU A 195 22.29 11.58 -1.07
C GLU A 195 22.38 12.97 -0.46
N LYS A 196 23.57 13.60 -0.60
CA LYS A 196 23.84 14.95 -0.11
C LYS A 196 22.80 15.88 -0.70
N VAL A 197 21.86 16.34 0.11
CA VAL A 197 21.05 17.50 -0.20
C VAL A 197 22.01 18.70 -0.17
N GLU A 198 22.45 19.14 -1.35
CA GLU A 198 23.14 20.44 -1.47
C GLU A 198 22.16 21.54 -1.07
N ILE A 199 22.35 22.06 0.14
CA ILE A 199 21.68 23.29 0.58
C ILE A 199 22.30 24.42 -0.25
N PRO A 200 21.51 25.16 -1.06
CA PRO A 200 22.03 26.35 -1.74
C PRO A 200 22.54 27.34 -0.70
N PRO A 201 23.67 28.02 -0.93
CA PRO A 201 24.18 28.99 0.03
C PRO A 201 23.17 30.12 0.24
N GLU A 202 22.93 30.47 1.51
CA GLU A 202 22.18 31.65 1.90
C GLU A 202 22.78 32.89 1.19
N GLU A 203 21.96 33.53 0.37
CA GLU A 203 22.30 34.87 -0.13
C GLU A 203 22.34 35.83 1.07
N THR A 204 23.53 36.20 1.45
CA THR A 204 23.75 37.31 2.42
C THR A 204 23.17 38.57 1.81
N GLU A 205 22.14 39.11 2.45
CA GLU A 205 21.62 40.46 2.17
C GLU A 205 22.75 41.46 2.23
N GLY A 206 23.10 42.01 1.05
CA GLY A 206 24.05 43.10 0.96
C GLY A 206 23.47 44.36 1.58
N GLU A 207 24.23 44.95 2.50
CA GLU A 207 23.99 46.27 3.09
C GLU A 207 23.75 47.31 2.02
N CYS A 208 22.72 48.10 2.19
CA CYS A 208 22.42 49.26 1.40
C CYS A 208 23.32 50.44 1.92
N PRO A 209 24.22 51.05 1.13
CA PRO A 209 24.90 52.27 1.54
C PRO A 209 23.97 53.46 1.37
N ILE A 210 24.05 54.37 2.29
CA ILE A 210 23.41 55.68 2.50
C ILE A 210 23.42 56.53 1.24
#